data_f7dbe103c0263c5953f951b3bdb04b0e
#
_entry.id   f7dbe103c0263c5953f951b3bdb04b0e
#
_cell.length_a   1.000
_cell.length_b   1.000
_cell.length_c   1.000
_cell.angle_alpha   90.00
_cell.angle_beta   90.00
_cell.angle_gamma   90.00
#
_symmetry.space_group_name_H-M   'P 1'
#
loop_
_entity.id
_entity.type
_entity.pdbx_description
1 polymer ?
#
loop_
_entity_poly.entity_id
_entity_poly.type
_entity_poly.pdbx_seq_one_letter_code
_entity_poly.pdbx_strand_id
1 'polypeptide(L)'
;MFDSLSSKFSDLFGSLRRKGRITPEDIESTCQELRTALLEADVALSVTEGFVEKIRSRSLERLPEIRQSTNQSEEIYSIINQELIAILGGQGRRIRYAKTGPTIIMLAGLQGSGKTTLAGKLARFLKEEGNTPLLVAADLQRPNAVTQLQVLAESISVPIFAPEAGNGVGDPVKVAKSAITYAKEKVHNVVIVDTAGRLGIDSELMQQASSIRDAINPHEILFVVDAMMGQDALNTSLAFLEGVGFDGVVLTKLDGDAKAGAALSIVEVTGKPILFTSSGEKLTDFDYFYPERMASRILGLGDIATLAEQAKRALDGDSAKRLEEKFVSGQDFTLEDFLEQLGAMKKMGSMTKLLGMLPGANSAAMKKQIDSIDDNELVRTQAIVQSMTPSERRDPKILNGSRRARIALGSGRSVTEVNSLVDRFSAAQKAMKQMRSGGGLPAGMSLPGGMSLPTASPMNSPKIAPKKKSRSGNPAKRAAQEGR
;
A
#
# COMPACT_ATOMS: atom_id res chain seq x y z
N MET A 1 2.12 -9.48 0.05
CA MET A 1 0.78 -9.55 0.68
C MET A 1 -0.21 -10.11 -0.32
N PHE A 2 -0.90 -11.19 -0.02
CA PHE A 2 -1.88 -11.91 -0.89
C PHE A 2 -1.35 -12.41 -2.24
N ASP A 3 -0.05 -12.54 -2.42
CA ASP A 3 0.58 -12.82 -3.72
C ASP A 3 0.15 -14.18 -4.29
N SER A 4 0.03 -15.20 -3.44
CA SER A 4 -0.41 -16.54 -3.85
C SER A 4 -1.87 -16.54 -4.33
N LEU A 5 -2.77 -15.86 -3.58
CA LEU A 5 -4.17 -15.74 -3.94
C LEU A 5 -4.34 -14.87 -5.19
N SER A 6 -3.63 -13.74 -5.27
CA SER A 6 -3.66 -12.84 -6.42
C SER A 6 -3.15 -13.50 -7.70
N SER A 7 -2.09 -14.34 -7.62
CA SER A 7 -1.61 -15.11 -8.76
C SER A 7 -2.69 -16.06 -9.29
N LYS A 8 -3.35 -16.83 -8.39
CA LYS A 8 -4.41 -17.75 -8.78
C LYS A 8 -5.62 -17.05 -9.40
N PHE A 9 -6.03 -15.92 -8.84
CA PHE A 9 -7.11 -15.10 -9.42
C PHE A 9 -6.71 -14.57 -10.80
N SER A 10 -5.46 -14.12 -10.97
CA SER A 10 -4.97 -13.65 -12.27
C SER A 10 -4.98 -14.76 -13.33
N ASP A 11 -4.59 -15.97 -12.97
CA ASP A 11 -4.61 -17.13 -13.86
C ASP A 11 -6.04 -17.52 -14.24
N LEU A 12 -6.94 -17.56 -13.27
CA LEU A 12 -8.38 -17.80 -13.45
C LEU A 12 -9.00 -16.80 -14.44
N PHE A 13 -8.76 -15.50 -14.23
CA PHE A 13 -9.27 -14.47 -15.15
C PHE A 13 -8.59 -14.50 -16.50
N GLY A 14 -7.31 -14.87 -16.57
CA GLY A 14 -6.61 -15.12 -17.83
C GLY A 14 -7.24 -16.25 -18.63
N SER A 15 -7.75 -17.30 -17.98
CA SER A 15 -8.48 -18.40 -18.61
C SER A 15 -9.86 -17.97 -19.11
N LEU A 16 -10.61 -17.24 -18.27
CA LEU A 16 -11.94 -16.71 -18.60
C LEU A 16 -11.91 -15.73 -19.80
N ARG A 17 -10.93 -14.84 -19.87
CA ARG A 17 -10.76 -13.90 -20.98
C ARG A 17 -10.51 -14.57 -22.33
N ARG A 18 -9.92 -15.77 -22.34
CA ARG A 18 -9.69 -16.56 -23.55
C ARG A 18 -10.95 -17.26 -24.07
N LYS A 19 -11.99 -17.37 -23.24
CA LYS A 19 -13.29 -17.94 -23.61
C LYS A 19 -14.14 -16.86 -24.24
N GLY A 20 -14.44 -16.98 -25.51
CA GLY A 20 -15.21 -15.96 -26.26
C GLY A 20 -16.68 -15.85 -25.84
N ARG A 21 -17.28 -16.95 -25.32
CA ARG A 21 -18.65 -17.01 -24.83
C ARG A 21 -18.72 -17.78 -23.51
N ILE A 22 -19.38 -17.22 -22.52
CA ILE A 22 -19.50 -17.83 -21.20
C ILE A 22 -20.74 -18.73 -21.14
N THR A 23 -20.54 -19.97 -20.67
CA THR A 23 -21.59 -20.98 -20.43
C THR A 23 -21.81 -21.20 -18.95
N PRO A 24 -22.93 -21.86 -18.54
CA PRO A 24 -23.13 -22.26 -17.14
C PRO A 24 -22.00 -23.16 -16.61
N GLU A 25 -21.46 -24.03 -17.46
CA GLU A 25 -20.35 -24.92 -17.13
C GLU A 25 -19.06 -24.15 -16.85
N ASP A 26 -18.83 -23.02 -17.56
CA ASP A 26 -17.69 -22.11 -17.31
C ASP A 26 -17.83 -21.42 -15.96
N ILE A 27 -19.04 -21.00 -15.59
CA ILE A 27 -19.33 -20.43 -14.26
C ILE A 27 -19.03 -21.46 -13.17
N GLU A 28 -19.49 -22.71 -13.36
CA GLU A 28 -19.24 -23.77 -12.38
C GLU A 28 -17.74 -24.08 -12.24
N SER A 29 -17.01 -24.21 -13.34
CA SER A 29 -15.54 -24.38 -13.32
C SER A 29 -14.86 -23.24 -12.60
N THR A 30 -15.26 -21.98 -12.86
CA THR A 30 -14.74 -20.79 -12.18
C THR A 30 -15.00 -20.84 -10.68
N CYS A 31 -16.21 -21.25 -10.26
CA CYS A 31 -16.58 -21.42 -8.86
C CYS A 31 -15.70 -22.47 -8.17
N GLN A 32 -15.41 -23.60 -8.83
CA GLN A 32 -14.54 -24.64 -8.28
C GLN A 32 -13.08 -24.15 -8.11
N GLU A 33 -12.57 -23.42 -9.09
CA GLU A 33 -11.22 -22.84 -9.03
C GLU A 33 -11.13 -21.77 -7.92
N LEU A 34 -12.15 -20.91 -7.77
CA LEU A 34 -12.25 -19.93 -6.68
C LEU A 34 -12.27 -20.62 -5.32
N ARG A 35 -13.10 -21.67 -5.17
CA ARG A 35 -13.18 -22.48 -3.94
C ARG A 35 -11.79 -23.02 -3.55
N THR A 36 -11.10 -23.62 -4.49
CA THR A 36 -9.76 -24.18 -4.27
C THR A 36 -8.78 -23.09 -3.86
N ALA A 37 -8.76 -21.95 -4.57
CA ALA A 37 -7.87 -20.83 -4.29
C ALA A 37 -8.08 -20.24 -2.90
N LEU A 38 -9.35 -20.09 -2.46
CA LEU A 38 -9.69 -19.56 -1.14
C LEU A 38 -9.30 -20.52 -0.01
N LEU A 39 -9.56 -21.83 -0.17
CA LEU A 39 -9.18 -22.82 0.83
C LEU A 39 -7.66 -22.92 1.00
N GLU A 40 -6.89 -22.86 -0.10
CA GLU A 40 -5.43 -22.84 -0.05
C GLU A 40 -4.88 -21.54 0.56
N ALA A 41 -5.67 -20.46 0.53
CA ALA A 41 -5.37 -19.21 1.23
C ALA A 41 -5.84 -19.20 2.69
N ASP A 42 -6.22 -20.35 3.26
CA ASP A 42 -6.74 -20.53 4.65
C ASP A 42 -8.00 -19.72 4.95
N VAL A 43 -8.84 -19.47 3.96
CA VAL A 43 -10.19 -18.93 4.20
C VAL A 43 -11.05 -20.01 4.85
N ALA A 44 -11.86 -19.66 5.85
CA ALA A 44 -12.74 -20.61 6.51
C ALA A 44 -13.72 -21.26 5.51
N LEU A 45 -13.97 -22.56 5.69
CA LEU A 45 -14.82 -23.34 4.76
C LEU A 45 -16.20 -22.73 4.59
N SER A 46 -16.87 -22.37 5.69
CA SER A 46 -18.22 -21.76 5.66
C SER A 46 -18.24 -20.44 4.88
N VAL A 47 -17.20 -19.63 5.03
CA VAL A 47 -17.04 -18.36 4.33
C VAL A 47 -16.76 -18.58 2.85
N THR A 48 -15.89 -19.55 2.53
CA THR A 48 -15.60 -19.94 1.15
C THR A 48 -16.84 -20.43 0.43
N GLU A 49 -17.61 -21.32 1.05
CA GLU A 49 -18.83 -21.88 0.45
C GLU A 49 -19.92 -20.80 0.25
N GLY A 50 -20.12 -19.93 1.25
CA GLY A 50 -21.03 -18.80 1.13
C GLY A 50 -20.65 -17.82 0.03
N PHE A 51 -19.37 -17.51 -0.10
CA PHE A 51 -18.85 -16.63 -1.15
C PHE A 51 -19.03 -17.23 -2.55
N VAL A 52 -18.64 -18.49 -2.72
CA VAL A 52 -18.76 -19.18 -4.01
C VAL A 52 -20.21 -19.33 -4.43
N GLU A 53 -21.11 -19.63 -3.50
CA GLU A 53 -22.55 -19.76 -3.79
C GLU A 53 -23.17 -18.41 -4.21
N LYS A 54 -22.81 -17.32 -3.54
CA LYS A 54 -23.25 -15.97 -3.94
C LYS A 54 -22.79 -15.64 -5.37
N ILE A 55 -21.52 -15.94 -5.73
CA ILE A 55 -20.99 -15.72 -7.08
C ILE A 55 -21.73 -16.59 -8.10
N ARG A 56 -21.93 -17.89 -7.79
CA ARG A 56 -22.67 -18.82 -8.65
C ARG A 56 -24.07 -18.30 -8.94
N SER A 57 -24.84 -18.04 -7.90
CA SER A 57 -26.24 -17.61 -8.03
C SER A 57 -26.35 -16.31 -8.82
N ARG A 58 -25.56 -15.28 -8.49
CA ARG A 58 -25.57 -13.99 -9.20
C ARG A 58 -25.12 -14.10 -10.63
N SER A 59 -24.11 -14.94 -10.92
CA SER A 59 -23.60 -15.13 -12.28
C SER A 59 -24.59 -15.87 -13.15
N LEU A 60 -25.30 -16.87 -12.62
CA LEU A 60 -26.37 -17.58 -13.35
C LEU A 60 -27.61 -16.72 -13.57
N GLU A 61 -28.04 -15.97 -12.56
CA GLU A 61 -29.15 -15.02 -12.65
C GLU A 61 -28.90 -13.97 -13.75
N ARG A 62 -27.70 -13.40 -13.79
CA ARG A 62 -27.30 -12.38 -14.78
C ARG A 62 -26.75 -12.94 -16.09
N LEU A 63 -26.74 -14.27 -16.26
CA LEU A 63 -26.20 -14.89 -17.47
C LEU A 63 -26.84 -14.39 -18.79
N PRO A 64 -28.17 -14.13 -18.86
CA PRO A 64 -28.77 -13.55 -20.06
C PRO A 64 -28.20 -12.16 -20.42
N GLU A 65 -27.93 -11.32 -19.42
CA GLU A 65 -27.34 -9.98 -19.57
C GLU A 65 -25.86 -10.10 -19.95
N ILE A 66 -25.11 -10.96 -19.26
CA ILE A 66 -23.70 -11.23 -19.51
C ILE A 66 -23.47 -11.65 -20.96
N ARG A 67 -24.36 -12.50 -21.50
CA ARG A 67 -24.30 -12.96 -22.90
C ARG A 67 -24.51 -11.86 -23.93
N GLN A 68 -25.15 -10.76 -23.55
CA GLN A 68 -25.34 -9.58 -24.41
C GLN A 68 -24.18 -8.59 -24.32
N SER A 69 -23.34 -8.69 -23.28
CA SER A 69 -22.18 -7.83 -23.09
C SER A 69 -21.09 -8.14 -24.13
N THR A 70 -20.41 -7.12 -24.61
CA THR A 70 -19.24 -7.23 -25.48
C THR A 70 -18.03 -7.87 -24.77
N ASN A 71 -18.00 -7.78 -23.42
CA ASN A 71 -16.93 -8.33 -22.59
C ASN A 71 -17.50 -9.17 -21.43
N GLN A 72 -17.90 -10.39 -21.75
CA GLN A 72 -18.58 -11.28 -20.80
C GLN A 72 -17.71 -11.62 -19.58
N SER A 73 -16.39 -11.73 -19.75
CA SER A 73 -15.44 -12.02 -18.66
C SER A 73 -15.33 -10.85 -17.66
N GLU A 74 -15.50 -9.62 -18.09
CA GLU A 74 -15.51 -8.45 -17.20
C GLU A 74 -16.77 -8.39 -16.34
N GLU A 75 -17.90 -8.87 -16.83
CA GLU A 75 -19.13 -8.95 -16.03
C GLU A 75 -18.95 -9.96 -14.87
N ILE A 76 -18.43 -11.15 -15.15
CA ILE A 76 -18.09 -12.14 -14.09
C ILE A 76 -17.06 -11.57 -13.11
N TYR A 77 -16.03 -10.90 -13.63
CA TYR A 77 -15.04 -10.22 -12.82
C TYR A 77 -15.69 -9.18 -11.89
N SER A 78 -16.61 -8.36 -12.41
CA SER A 78 -17.34 -7.37 -11.62
C SER A 78 -18.14 -7.99 -10.48
N ILE A 79 -18.81 -9.12 -10.73
CA ILE A 79 -19.54 -9.86 -9.71
C ILE A 79 -18.58 -10.34 -8.60
N ILE A 80 -17.47 -10.98 -8.97
CA ILE A 80 -16.46 -11.47 -8.02
C ILE A 80 -15.87 -10.31 -7.19
N ASN A 81 -15.56 -9.18 -7.84
CA ASN A 81 -15.03 -8.00 -7.15
C ASN A 81 -16.02 -7.43 -6.14
N GLN A 82 -17.31 -7.32 -6.50
CA GLN A 82 -18.35 -6.85 -5.60
C GLN A 82 -18.52 -7.77 -4.39
N GLU A 83 -18.51 -9.09 -4.58
CA GLU A 83 -18.59 -10.05 -3.49
C GLU A 83 -17.33 -10.03 -2.61
N LEU A 84 -16.14 -9.82 -3.18
CA LEU A 84 -14.91 -9.63 -2.40
C LEU A 84 -14.96 -8.35 -1.55
N ILE A 85 -15.45 -7.26 -2.10
CA ILE A 85 -15.63 -6.02 -1.33
C ILE A 85 -16.62 -6.25 -0.19
N ALA A 86 -17.73 -6.94 -0.45
CA ALA A 86 -18.76 -7.24 0.54
C ALA A 86 -18.21 -8.09 1.69
N ILE A 87 -17.46 -9.17 1.40
CA ILE A 87 -16.89 -10.06 2.41
C ILE A 87 -15.76 -9.39 3.23
N LEU A 88 -15.09 -8.39 2.64
CA LEU A 88 -14.08 -7.56 3.32
C LEU A 88 -14.70 -6.45 4.19
N GLY A 89 -16.03 -6.36 4.27
CA GLY A 89 -16.75 -5.41 5.12
C GLY A 89 -17.45 -4.26 4.36
N GLY A 90 -17.51 -4.33 3.03
CA GLY A 90 -18.21 -3.36 2.18
C GLY A 90 -17.54 -1.99 2.18
N GLN A 91 -18.10 -1.04 2.90
CA GLN A 91 -17.50 0.29 3.03
C GLN A 91 -16.56 0.35 4.24
N GLY A 92 -15.35 0.87 4.03
CA GLY A 92 -14.40 1.12 5.13
C GLY A 92 -15.00 2.07 6.17
N ARG A 93 -14.79 1.77 7.45
CA ARG A 93 -15.22 2.60 8.57
C ARG A 93 -14.03 3.32 9.20
N ARG A 94 -14.25 4.55 9.63
CA ARG A 94 -13.27 5.33 10.41
C ARG A 94 -13.57 5.23 11.90
N ILE A 95 -12.64 5.70 12.74
CA ILE A 95 -12.82 5.82 14.19
C ILE A 95 -14.05 6.69 14.49
N ARG A 96 -14.84 6.27 15.47
CA ARG A 96 -15.92 7.07 16.04
C ARG A 96 -15.35 7.94 17.15
N TYR A 97 -15.30 9.22 16.90
CA TYR A 97 -14.83 10.19 17.90
C TYR A 97 -15.92 10.52 18.93
N ALA A 98 -15.49 10.74 20.16
CA ALA A 98 -16.36 11.23 21.22
C ALA A 98 -16.91 12.62 20.86
N LYS A 99 -18.18 12.86 21.19
CA LYS A 99 -18.78 14.21 21.01
C LYS A 99 -18.27 15.20 22.04
N THR A 100 -17.91 14.72 23.23
CA THR A 100 -17.41 15.53 24.36
C THR A 100 -16.32 14.76 25.11
N GLY A 101 -15.26 15.46 25.53
CA GLY A 101 -14.11 14.85 26.21
C GLY A 101 -13.19 14.04 25.27
N PRO A 102 -12.24 13.30 25.83
CA PRO A 102 -11.32 12.51 25.03
C PRO A 102 -12.00 11.26 24.44
N THR A 103 -11.66 10.95 23.19
CA THR A 103 -12.00 9.67 22.58
C THR A 103 -11.12 8.57 23.18
N ILE A 104 -11.72 7.57 23.78
CA ILE A 104 -11.02 6.47 24.43
C ILE A 104 -11.00 5.27 23.48
N ILE A 105 -9.82 4.82 23.11
CA ILE A 105 -9.58 3.66 22.25
C ILE A 105 -8.85 2.59 23.08
N MET A 106 -9.45 1.42 23.22
CA MET A 106 -8.87 0.28 23.92
C MET A 106 -8.35 -0.74 22.92
N LEU A 107 -7.11 -1.20 23.09
CA LEU A 107 -6.53 -2.26 22.27
C LEU A 107 -6.69 -3.59 23.01
N ALA A 108 -7.30 -4.59 22.37
CA ALA A 108 -7.48 -5.93 22.87
C ALA A 108 -6.88 -6.97 21.92
N GLY A 109 -6.44 -8.14 22.44
CA GLY A 109 -5.88 -9.21 21.61
C GLY A 109 -4.83 -10.05 22.35
N LEU A 110 -4.35 -11.13 21.71
CA LEU A 110 -3.37 -12.03 22.28
C LEU A 110 -1.96 -11.41 22.39
N GLN A 111 -1.10 -12.05 23.17
CA GLN A 111 0.31 -11.71 23.22
C GLN A 111 0.97 -11.93 21.87
N GLY A 112 1.84 -11.02 21.44
CA GLY A 112 2.52 -11.11 20.14
C GLY A 112 1.70 -10.62 18.94
N SER A 113 0.42 -10.27 19.13
CA SER A 113 -0.40 -9.69 18.04
C SER A 113 0.02 -8.27 17.64
N GLY A 114 0.93 -7.64 18.37
CA GLY A 114 1.48 -6.32 18.02
C GLY A 114 0.77 -5.12 18.65
N LYS A 115 -0.03 -5.29 19.73
CA LYS A 115 -0.78 -4.21 20.40
C LYS A 115 0.10 -3.01 20.79
N THR A 116 1.19 -3.22 21.49
CA THR A 116 2.09 -2.15 21.95
C THR A 116 2.70 -1.38 20.76
N THR A 117 3.15 -2.09 19.73
CA THR A 117 3.64 -1.44 18.49
C THR A 117 2.53 -0.69 17.77
N LEU A 118 1.33 -1.27 17.75
CA LEU A 118 0.13 -0.64 17.18
C LEU A 118 -0.26 0.63 17.94
N ALA A 119 -0.17 0.62 19.28
CA ALA A 119 -0.44 1.82 20.07
C ALA A 119 0.42 3.01 19.61
N GLY A 120 1.71 2.77 19.39
CA GLY A 120 2.63 3.79 18.84
C GLY A 120 2.26 4.20 17.41
N LYS A 121 1.95 3.24 16.52
CA LYS A 121 1.55 3.52 15.13
C LYS A 121 0.27 4.34 15.07
N LEU A 122 -0.75 3.95 15.82
CA LEU A 122 -2.03 4.64 15.89
C LEU A 122 -1.88 6.05 16.49
N ALA A 123 -1.08 6.20 17.55
CA ALA A 123 -0.82 7.50 18.15
C ALA A 123 -0.13 8.46 17.16
N ARG A 124 0.91 7.96 16.45
CA ARG A 124 1.56 8.74 15.40
C ARG A 124 0.60 9.14 14.30
N PHE A 125 -0.18 8.17 13.78
CA PHE A 125 -1.15 8.38 12.71
C PHE A 125 -2.18 9.45 13.09
N LEU A 126 -2.76 9.35 14.29
CA LEU A 126 -3.75 10.32 14.77
C LEU A 126 -3.15 11.68 15.04
N LYS A 127 -1.88 11.75 15.49
CA LYS A 127 -1.16 13.01 15.63
C LYS A 127 -0.95 13.69 14.27
N GLU A 128 -0.64 12.93 13.22
CA GLU A 128 -0.52 13.47 11.85
C GLU A 128 -1.87 13.93 11.29
N GLU A 129 -2.99 13.37 11.76
CA GLU A 129 -4.35 13.85 11.47
C GLU A 129 -4.75 15.08 12.32
N GLY A 130 -3.85 15.63 13.16
CA GLY A 130 -4.09 16.81 13.96
C GLY A 130 -4.68 16.56 15.35
N ASN A 131 -4.70 15.32 15.81
CA ASN A 131 -5.13 14.96 17.16
C ASN A 131 -4.00 15.13 18.20
N THR A 132 -4.37 15.15 19.48
CA THR A 132 -3.45 15.19 20.63
C THR A 132 -3.56 13.89 21.44
N PRO A 133 -2.97 12.77 20.94
CA PRO A 133 -3.11 11.47 21.59
C PRO A 133 -2.31 11.39 22.89
N LEU A 134 -2.82 10.61 23.86
CA LEU A 134 -2.16 10.14 25.05
C LEU A 134 -2.06 8.62 25.01
N LEU A 135 -0.87 8.06 25.17
CA LEU A 135 -0.68 6.62 25.33
C LEU A 135 -0.84 6.23 26.80
N VAL A 136 -1.44 5.07 27.05
CA VAL A 136 -1.65 4.55 28.41
C VAL A 136 -1.10 3.14 28.51
N ALA A 137 -0.13 2.94 29.43
CA ALA A 137 0.49 1.65 29.69
C ALA A 137 -0.34 0.85 30.71
N ALA A 138 -1.31 0.07 30.23
CA ALA A 138 -2.12 -0.82 31.04
C ALA A 138 -1.67 -2.31 30.96
N ASP A 139 -0.63 -2.64 30.17
CA ASP A 139 0.03 -3.95 30.18
C ASP A 139 1.07 -3.98 31.32
N LEU A 140 0.63 -4.32 32.52
CA LEU A 140 1.48 -4.38 33.72
C LEU A 140 2.03 -5.78 34.00
N GLN A 141 1.58 -6.79 33.25
CA GLN A 141 1.96 -8.19 33.49
C GLN A 141 3.30 -8.54 32.86
N ARG A 142 3.65 -7.92 31.72
CA ARG A 142 4.91 -8.19 31.05
C ARG A 142 6.03 -7.31 31.58
N PRO A 143 7.18 -7.93 32.00
CA PRO A 143 8.37 -7.16 32.27
C PRO A 143 8.70 -6.26 31.05
N ASN A 144 9.06 -5.03 31.31
CA ASN A 144 9.44 -4.05 30.27
C ASN A 144 8.31 -3.57 29.30
N ALA A 145 7.06 -4.01 29.43
CA ALA A 145 5.98 -3.52 28.55
C ALA A 145 5.80 -1.99 28.67
N VAL A 146 5.82 -1.48 29.91
CA VAL A 146 5.76 -0.04 30.19
C VAL A 146 6.94 0.69 29.54
N THR A 147 8.16 0.20 29.74
CA THR A 147 9.39 0.79 29.16
C THR A 147 9.34 0.75 27.62
N GLN A 148 8.87 -0.35 27.04
CA GLN A 148 8.71 -0.47 25.58
C GLN A 148 7.77 0.60 25.03
N LEU A 149 6.62 0.81 25.68
CA LEU A 149 5.67 1.83 25.25
C LEU A 149 6.22 3.24 25.48
N GLN A 150 7.02 3.46 26.55
CA GLN A 150 7.72 4.75 26.79
C GLN A 150 8.68 5.09 25.65
N VAL A 151 9.55 4.15 25.26
CA VAL A 151 10.50 4.35 24.14
C VAL A 151 9.77 4.66 22.86
N LEU A 152 8.66 3.97 22.58
CA LEU A 152 7.82 4.26 21.41
C LEU A 152 7.22 5.67 21.48
N ALA A 153 6.66 6.05 22.63
CA ALA A 153 6.07 7.36 22.87
C ALA A 153 7.07 8.49 22.63
N GLU A 154 8.29 8.35 23.17
CA GLU A 154 9.38 9.31 22.98
C GLU A 154 9.78 9.43 21.51
N SER A 155 9.90 8.31 20.80
CA SER A 155 10.30 8.30 19.40
C SER A 155 9.34 9.08 18.46
N ILE A 156 8.06 9.17 18.85
CA ILE A 156 7.02 9.90 18.10
C ILE A 156 6.63 11.22 18.78
N SER A 157 7.28 11.57 19.89
CA SER A 157 6.96 12.77 20.69
C SER A 157 5.47 12.82 21.06
N VAL A 158 4.94 11.74 21.61
CA VAL A 158 3.57 11.62 22.14
C VAL A 158 3.68 11.37 23.64
N PRO A 159 2.90 12.08 24.48
CA PRO A 159 2.90 11.84 25.91
C PRO A 159 2.34 10.45 26.26
N ILE A 160 2.85 9.93 27.37
CA ILE A 160 2.44 8.63 27.93
C ILE A 160 2.02 8.80 29.38
N PHE A 161 0.95 8.13 29.76
CA PHE A 161 0.57 7.90 31.15
C PHE A 161 0.93 6.47 31.55
N ALA A 162 1.89 6.34 32.45
CA ALA A 162 2.39 5.04 32.87
C ALA A 162 2.60 5.06 34.40
N PRO A 163 2.41 3.90 35.08
CA PRO A 163 2.90 3.74 36.46
C PRO A 163 4.43 3.81 36.47
N GLU A 164 5.01 4.01 37.65
CA GLU A 164 6.46 4.00 37.81
C GLU A 164 7.04 2.69 37.22
N ALA A 165 8.06 2.84 36.37
CA ALA A 165 8.66 1.73 35.66
C ALA A 165 9.35 0.75 36.66
N GLY A 166 9.11 -0.53 36.49
CA GLY A 166 9.89 -1.59 37.15
C GLY A 166 9.14 -2.42 38.20
N ASN A 167 7.92 -2.09 38.57
CA ASN A 167 7.29 -2.79 39.68
C ASN A 167 6.38 -3.97 39.29
N GLY A 168 5.93 -4.11 38.04
CA GLY A 168 4.97 -5.18 37.67
C GLY A 168 3.74 -5.26 38.59
N VAL A 169 3.66 -4.35 39.56
CA VAL A 169 2.67 -4.29 40.63
C VAL A 169 1.83 -3.04 40.39
N GLY A 170 0.66 -3.26 39.88
CA GLY A 170 -0.31 -2.18 39.65
C GLY A 170 -1.66 -2.77 39.25
N ASP A 171 -2.69 -1.99 39.46
CA ASP A 171 -4.04 -2.30 38.99
C ASP A 171 -4.26 -1.61 37.62
N PRO A 172 -4.33 -2.37 36.50
CA PRO A 172 -4.47 -1.80 35.17
C PRO A 172 -5.79 -1.01 35.03
N VAL A 173 -6.81 -1.36 35.80
CA VAL A 173 -8.09 -0.62 35.82
C VAL A 173 -7.90 0.77 36.45
N LYS A 174 -7.17 0.85 37.54
CA LYS A 174 -6.85 2.17 38.18
C LYS A 174 -5.99 3.04 37.25
N VAL A 175 -4.97 2.44 36.61
CA VAL A 175 -4.12 3.16 35.66
C VAL A 175 -4.95 3.74 34.53
N ALA A 176 -5.82 2.93 33.93
CA ALA A 176 -6.69 3.40 32.84
C ALA A 176 -7.65 4.52 33.27
N LYS A 177 -8.28 4.42 34.43
CA LYS A 177 -9.14 5.50 34.97
C LYS A 177 -8.37 6.78 35.24
N SER A 178 -7.21 6.70 35.90
CA SER A 178 -6.40 7.86 36.19
C SER A 178 -5.89 8.55 34.94
N ALA A 179 -5.56 7.77 33.90
CA ALA A 179 -5.14 8.28 32.60
C ALA A 179 -6.23 9.13 31.92
N ILE A 180 -7.50 8.74 32.04
CA ILE A 180 -8.63 9.53 31.48
C ILE A 180 -8.77 10.86 32.22
N THR A 181 -8.62 10.87 33.54
CA THR A 181 -8.64 12.11 34.31
C THR A 181 -7.49 13.03 33.90
N TYR A 182 -6.29 12.47 33.82
CA TYR A 182 -5.10 13.19 33.34
C TYR A 182 -5.29 13.73 31.91
N ALA A 183 -5.87 12.93 30.99
CA ALA A 183 -6.13 13.36 29.63
C ALA A 183 -7.06 14.58 29.56
N LYS A 184 -8.10 14.62 30.41
CA LYS A 184 -9.01 15.77 30.52
C LYS A 184 -8.30 17.01 31.05
N GLU A 185 -7.49 16.86 32.08
CA GLU A 185 -6.72 17.97 32.69
C GLU A 185 -5.68 18.55 31.73
N LYS A 186 -5.04 17.70 30.92
CA LYS A 186 -4.00 18.08 29.96
C LYS A 186 -4.53 18.34 28.54
N VAL A 187 -5.86 18.31 28.37
CA VAL A 187 -6.54 18.61 27.10
C VAL A 187 -6.14 17.69 25.95
N HIS A 188 -5.89 16.40 26.26
CA HIS A 188 -5.74 15.39 25.23
C HIS A 188 -7.11 14.99 24.67
N ASN A 189 -7.26 14.94 23.34
CA ASN A 189 -8.53 14.60 22.70
C ASN A 189 -8.66 13.12 22.35
N VAL A 190 -7.57 12.34 22.43
CA VAL A 190 -7.55 10.89 22.21
C VAL A 190 -6.73 10.21 23.30
N VAL A 191 -7.24 9.10 23.82
CA VAL A 191 -6.56 8.22 24.79
C VAL A 191 -6.49 6.83 24.18
N ILE A 192 -5.28 6.26 24.07
CA ILE A 192 -5.05 4.92 23.53
C ILE A 192 -4.53 4.05 24.67
N VAL A 193 -5.33 3.05 25.05
CA VAL A 193 -5.05 2.14 26.17
C VAL A 193 -4.46 0.84 25.62
N ASP A 194 -3.14 0.62 25.87
CA ASP A 194 -2.45 -0.63 25.55
C ASP A 194 -2.65 -1.62 26.69
N THR A 195 -3.41 -2.69 26.44
CA THR A 195 -3.74 -3.70 27.45
C THR A 195 -2.84 -4.93 27.37
N ALA A 196 -2.78 -5.70 28.46
CA ALA A 196 -2.09 -6.97 28.48
C ALA A 196 -2.64 -7.95 27.43
N GLY A 197 -1.79 -8.86 26.99
CA GLY A 197 -2.13 -10.03 26.20
C GLY A 197 -1.43 -11.26 26.76
N ARG A 198 -2.10 -12.41 26.72
CA ARG A 198 -1.51 -13.70 27.06
C ARG A 198 -1.38 -14.57 25.82
N LEU A 199 -0.61 -15.66 25.95
CA LEU A 199 -0.35 -16.58 24.83
C LEU A 199 -1.59 -17.35 24.35
N GLY A 200 -2.62 -17.46 25.20
CA GLY A 200 -3.86 -18.15 24.90
C GLY A 200 -5.08 -17.39 25.42
N ILE A 201 -6.23 -17.87 25.04
CA ILE A 201 -7.52 -17.37 25.51
C ILE A 201 -7.76 -18.02 26.88
N ASP A 202 -7.70 -17.23 27.95
CA ASP A 202 -8.04 -17.67 29.29
C ASP A 202 -9.04 -16.74 30.00
N SER A 203 -9.70 -17.24 31.02
CA SER A 203 -10.73 -16.50 31.74
C SER A 203 -10.17 -15.25 32.44
N GLU A 204 -8.93 -15.29 32.91
CA GLU A 204 -8.29 -14.18 33.62
C GLU A 204 -7.99 -13.02 32.67
N LEU A 205 -7.48 -13.32 31.46
CA LEU A 205 -7.26 -12.31 30.41
C LEU A 205 -8.58 -11.62 30.03
N MET A 206 -9.62 -12.42 29.78
CA MET A 206 -10.93 -11.90 29.40
C MET A 206 -11.56 -11.07 30.52
N GLN A 207 -11.45 -11.50 31.77
CA GLN A 207 -11.94 -10.77 32.93
C GLN A 207 -11.17 -9.45 33.13
N GLN A 208 -9.85 -9.45 32.96
CA GLN A 208 -9.07 -8.22 33.07
C GLN A 208 -9.44 -7.22 31.98
N ALA A 209 -9.51 -7.67 30.71
CA ALA A 209 -9.88 -6.82 29.59
C ALA A 209 -11.29 -6.26 29.75
N SER A 210 -12.29 -7.09 30.15
CA SER A 210 -13.65 -6.63 30.41
C SER A 210 -13.73 -5.68 31.59
N SER A 211 -12.95 -5.89 32.66
CA SER A 211 -12.87 -4.98 33.81
C SER A 211 -12.31 -3.60 33.43
N ILE A 212 -11.31 -3.56 32.56
CA ILE A 212 -10.79 -2.29 32.02
C ILE A 212 -11.88 -1.63 31.17
N ARG A 213 -12.47 -2.36 30.21
CA ARG A 213 -13.55 -1.85 29.37
C ARG A 213 -14.68 -1.22 30.20
N ASP A 214 -15.19 -1.95 31.18
CA ASP A 214 -16.34 -1.48 32.00
C ASP A 214 -15.96 -0.27 32.85
N ALA A 215 -14.69 -0.17 33.24
CA ALA A 215 -14.15 0.93 34.04
C ALA A 215 -13.97 2.24 33.27
N ILE A 216 -13.60 2.17 31.98
CA ILE A 216 -13.26 3.34 31.15
C ILE A 216 -14.30 3.65 30.10
N ASN A 217 -15.24 2.74 29.83
CA ASN A 217 -16.29 2.84 28.83
C ASN A 217 -15.75 3.38 27.47
N PRO A 218 -14.92 2.60 26.76
CA PRO A 218 -14.20 3.08 25.58
C PRO A 218 -15.19 3.37 24.43
N HIS A 219 -14.86 4.34 23.61
CA HIS A 219 -15.61 4.69 22.39
C HIS A 219 -15.35 3.69 21.26
N GLU A 220 -14.13 3.08 21.25
CA GLU A 220 -13.70 2.07 20.31
C GLU A 220 -12.91 1.00 21.06
N ILE A 221 -13.25 -0.25 20.84
CA ILE A 221 -12.42 -1.40 21.22
C ILE A 221 -11.89 -2.00 19.94
N LEU A 222 -10.59 -1.95 19.75
CA LEU A 222 -9.90 -2.47 18.57
C LEU A 222 -9.30 -3.83 18.88
N PHE A 223 -9.81 -4.86 18.26
CA PHE A 223 -9.25 -6.20 18.34
C PHE A 223 -8.05 -6.31 17.40
N VAL A 224 -6.86 -6.55 17.99
CA VAL A 224 -5.58 -6.61 17.28
C VAL A 224 -5.23 -8.06 17.01
N VAL A 225 -5.16 -8.43 15.76
CA VAL A 225 -4.91 -9.80 15.33
C VAL A 225 -3.75 -9.87 14.35
N ASP A 226 -2.90 -10.89 14.52
CA ASP A 226 -1.83 -11.21 13.61
C ASP A 226 -2.40 -11.93 12.38
N ALA A 227 -2.22 -11.35 11.21
CA ALA A 227 -2.73 -11.92 9.95
C ALA A 227 -2.10 -13.29 9.59
N MET A 228 -0.97 -13.64 10.23
CA MET A 228 -0.31 -14.93 10.01
C MET A 228 -0.93 -16.08 10.80
N MET A 229 -1.85 -15.82 11.73
CA MET A 229 -2.48 -16.85 12.57
C MET A 229 -3.42 -17.79 11.81
N GLY A 230 -3.79 -17.46 10.58
CA GLY A 230 -4.69 -18.30 9.78
C GLY A 230 -6.06 -18.50 10.47
N GLN A 231 -6.52 -19.75 10.54
CA GLN A 231 -7.83 -20.08 11.13
C GLN A 231 -7.90 -19.88 12.67
N ASP A 232 -6.77 -19.92 13.37
CA ASP A 232 -6.75 -19.65 14.82
C ASP A 232 -7.15 -18.19 15.12
N ALA A 233 -6.96 -17.29 14.18
CA ALA A 233 -7.45 -15.92 14.29
C ALA A 233 -8.97 -15.85 14.42
N LEU A 234 -9.71 -16.75 13.78
CA LEU A 234 -11.17 -16.81 13.86
C LEU A 234 -11.64 -17.23 15.25
N ASN A 235 -11.14 -18.34 15.75
CA ASN A 235 -11.49 -18.84 17.08
C ASN A 235 -11.17 -17.78 18.14
N THR A 236 -10.03 -17.14 17.99
CA THR A 236 -9.62 -16.04 18.88
C THR A 236 -10.56 -14.85 18.77
N SER A 237 -10.95 -14.45 17.56
CA SER A 237 -11.83 -13.28 17.37
C SER A 237 -13.23 -13.54 17.92
N LEU A 238 -13.78 -14.74 17.77
CA LEU A 238 -15.07 -15.12 18.36
C LEU A 238 -15.03 -15.08 19.88
N ALA A 239 -14.01 -15.65 20.49
CA ALA A 239 -13.86 -15.63 21.95
C ALA A 239 -13.70 -14.21 22.51
N PHE A 240 -12.93 -13.34 21.83
CA PHE A 240 -12.83 -11.94 22.23
C PHE A 240 -14.12 -11.16 22.00
N LEU A 241 -14.87 -11.48 20.95
CA LEU A 241 -16.16 -10.86 20.68
C LEU A 241 -17.16 -11.20 21.79
N GLU A 242 -17.19 -12.45 22.22
CA GLU A 242 -18.08 -12.93 23.29
C GLU A 242 -17.63 -12.44 24.67
N GLY A 243 -16.32 -12.52 25.01
CA GLY A 243 -15.82 -12.22 26.36
C GLY A 243 -15.62 -10.73 26.63
N VAL A 244 -15.08 -9.99 25.68
CA VAL A 244 -14.76 -8.57 25.85
C VAL A 244 -15.67 -7.68 25.00
N GLY A 245 -16.03 -8.14 23.81
CA GLY A 245 -16.64 -7.32 22.78
C GLY A 245 -15.56 -6.45 22.08
N PHE A 246 -15.79 -6.16 20.82
CA PHE A 246 -14.99 -5.17 20.10
C PHE A 246 -15.80 -4.53 18.97
N ASP A 247 -15.36 -3.35 18.54
CA ASP A 247 -16.06 -2.53 17.53
C ASP A 247 -15.44 -2.67 16.14
N GLY A 248 -14.16 -3.03 16.10
CA GLY A 248 -13.43 -3.21 14.86
C GLY A 248 -12.14 -3.98 15.04
N VAL A 249 -11.59 -4.41 13.93
CA VAL A 249 -10.40 -5.27 13.85
C VAL A 249 -9.23 -4.47 13.30
N VAL A 250 -8.03 -4.74 13.79
CA VAL A 250 -6.77 -4.26 13.23
C VAL A 250 -5.92 -5.46 12.84
N LEU A 251 -5.59 -5.56 11.55
CA LEU A 251 -4.70 -6.60 11.04
C LEU A 251 -3.26 -6.14 11.10
N THR A 252 -2.42 -6.94 11.74
CA THR A 252 -0.98 -6.70 11.86
C THR A 252 -0.17 -7.72 11.06
N LYS A 253 1.12 -7.43 10.86
CA LYS A 253 2.11 -8.30 10.19
C LYS A 253 1.70 -8.72 8.77
N LEU A 254 1.05 -7.83 8.05
CA LEU A 254 0.65 -8.08 6.66
C LEU A 254 1.81 -8.09 5.67
N ASP A 255 3.03 -7.75 6.10
CA ASP A 255 4.28 -7.83 5.35
C ASP A 255 4.88 -9.24 5.29
N GLY A 256 4.47 -10.12 6.19
CA GLY A 256 4.82 -11.52 6.15
C GLY A 256 4.08 -12.31 5.04
N ASP A 257 4.28 -13.62 5.01
CA ASP A 257 3.55 -14.56 4.13
C ASP A 257 2.09 -14.73 4.62
N ALA A 258 1.42 -13.62 4.91
CA ALA A 258 0.06 -13.62 5.40
C ALA A 258 -0.88 -14.14 4.31
N LYS A 259 -1.53 -15.26 4.60
CA LYS A 259 -2.61 -15.76 3.78
C LYS A 259 -3.83 -14.85 3.98
N ALA A 260 -4.51 -14.51 2.91
CA ALA A 260 -5.68 -13.60 2.94
C ALA A 260 -6.84 -14.11 3.82
N GLY A 261 -6.81 -15.39 4.16
CA GLY A 261 -7.89 -16.11 4.79
C GLY A 261 -8.39 -15.48 6.08
N ALA A 262 -7.46 -15.05 6.96
CA ALA A 262 -7.86 -14.41 8.21
C ALA A 262 -8.68 -13.13 7.96
N ALA A 263 -8.24 -12.25 7.04
CA ALA A 263 -8.94 -11.01 6.73
C ALA A 263 -10.34 -11.24 6.17
N LEU A 264 -10.48 -12.18 5.22
CA LEU A 264 -11.75 -12.52 4.60
C LEU A 264 -12.72 -13.16 5.59
N SER A 265 -12.20 -14.00 6.49
CA SER A 265 -13.01 -14.78 7.39
C SER A 265 -13.46 -14.04 8.64
N ILE A 266 -12.61 -13.18 9.21
CA ILE A 266 -12.91 -12.45 10.46
C ILE A 266 -14.13 -11.54 10.29
N VAL A 267 -14.21 -10.79 9.20
CA VAL A 267 -15.32 -9.86 8.96
C VAL A 267 -16.65 -10.61 8.84
N GLU A 268 -16.69 -11.65 8.02
CA GLU A 268 -17.91 -12.43 7.77
C GLU A 268 -18.40 -13.14 9.05
N VAL A 269 -17.47 -13.71 9.84
CA VAL A 269 -17.82 -14.48 11.04
C VAL A 269 -18.17 -13.58 12.23
N THR A 270 -17.49 -12.45 12.40
CA THR A 270 -17.70 -11.56 13.55
C THR A 270 -18.69 -10.44 13.28
N GLY A 271 -18.99 -10.14 12.03
CA GLY A 271 -19.79 -8.97 11.63
C GLY A 271 -19.11 -7.64 11.97
N LYS A 272 -17.80 -7.62 12.31
CA LYS A 272 -17.06 -6.42 12.69
C LYS A 272 -16.11 -6.00 11.58
N PRO A 273 -16.08 -4.71 11.22
CA PRO A 273 -15.23 -4.21 10.14
C PRO A 273 -13.76 -4.23 10.53
N ILE A 274 -12.89 -4.42 9.54
CA ILE A 274 -11.47 -4.09 9.69
C ILE A 274 -11.33 -2.57 9.55
N LEU A 275 -10.69 -1.92 10.54
CA LEU A 275 -10.47 -0.47 10.52
C LEU A 275 -9.11 -0.11 9.99
N PHE A 276 -8.09 -0.85 10.41
CA PHE A 276 -6.70 -0.53 10.11
C PHE A 276 -5.90 -1.75 9.72
N THR A 277 -4.82 -1.48 9.01
CA THR A 277 -3.79 -2.47 8.67
C THR A 277 -2.41 -1.96 9.01
N SER A 278 -1.56 -2.87 9.47
CA SER A 278 -0.14 -2.66 9.69
C SER A 278 0.66 -3.61 8.80
N SER A 279 1.37 -3.03 7.83
CA SER A 279 2.02 -3.74 6.73
C SER A 279 3.54 -3.73 6.80
N GLY A 280 4.13 -3.61 7.99
CA GLY A 280 5.56 -3.59 8.20
C GLY A 280 5.95 -3.20 9.62
N GLU A 281 7.23 -3.18 9.92
CA GLU A 281 7.76 -2.87 11.25
C GLU A 281 7.81 -1.36 11.54
N LYS A 282 7.96 -0.54 10.50
CA LYS A 282 8.09 0.92 10.67
C LYS A 282 6.79 1.52 11.20
N LEU A 283 6.92 2.55 12.02
CA LEU A 283 5.77 3.29 12.55
C LEU A 283 4.93 3.96 11.44
N THR A 284 5.50 4.14 10.25
CA THR A 284 4.82 4.64 9.05
C THR A 284 4.00 3.59 8.31
N ASP A 285 4.26 2.30 8.56
CA ASP A 285 3.59 1.19 7.86
C ASP A 285 2.23 0.90 8.50
N PHE A 286 1.35 1.87 8.48
CA PHE A 286 0.02 1.84 9.10
C PHE A 286 -0.94 2.75 8.35
N ASP A 287 -2.14 2.26 8.04
CA ASP A 287 -3.19 3.04 7.36
C ASP A 287 -4.58 2.44 7.64
N TYR A 288 -5.62 3.18 7.28
CA TYR A 288 -6.99 2.67 7.24
C TYR A 288 -7.09 1.46 6.30
N PHE A 289 -8.00 0.55 6.64
CA PHE A 289 -8.37 -0.54 5.76
C PHE A 289 -9.42 -0.08 4.75
N TYR A 290 -9.12 -0.28 3.47
CA TYR A 290 -10.02 0.04 2.37
C TYR A 290 -10.41 -1.27 1.64
N PRO A 291 -11.62 -1.81 1.87
CA PRO A 291 -12.08 -3.06 1.24
C PRO A 291 -11.90 -3.09 -0.27
N GLU A 292 -12.24 -1.99 -0.95
CA GLU A 292 -12.11 -1.86 -2.41
C GLU A 292 -10.68 -1.99 -2.91
N ARG A 293 -9.72 -1.35 -2.22
CA ARG A 293 -8.29 -1.44 -2.57
C ARG A 293 -7.76 -2.85 -2.31
N MET A 294 -8.21 -3.47 -1.23
CA MET A 294 -7.81 -4.82 -0.88
C MET A 294 -8.37 -5.84 -1.88
N ALA A 295 -9.63 -5.73 -2.27
CA ALA A 295 -10.21 -6.53 -3.33
C ALA A 295 -9.44 -6.38 -4.65
N SER A 296 -9.10 -5.15 -5.04
CA SER A 296 -8.30 -4.88 -6.23
C SER A 296 -6.92 -5.55 -6.18
N ARG A 297 -6.26 -5.55 -5.03
CA ARG A 297 -4.98 -6.26 -4.82
C ARG A 297 -5.13 -7.77 -4.94
N ILE A 298 -6.14 -8.34 -4.31
CA ILE A 298 -6.45 -9.78 -4.38
C ILE A 298 -6.71 -10.20 -5.83
N LEU A 299 -7.40 -9.36 -6.60
CA LEU A 299 -7.72 -9.61 -8.02
C LEU A 299 -6.57 -9.32 -9.00
N GLY A 300 -5.40 -8.89 -8.49
CA GLY A 300 -4.22 -8.62 -9.32
C GLY A 300 -4.26 -7.32 -10.12
N LEU A 301 -5.21 -6.41 -9.83
CA LEU A 301 -5.32 -5.09 -10.48
C LEU A 301 -4.34 -4.06 -9.92
N GLY A 302 -3.59 -4.40 -8.87
CA GLY A 302 -2.74 -3.46 -8.17
C GLY A 302 -3.52 -2.49 -7.26
N ASP A 303 -2.82 -1.49 -6.74
CA ASP A 303 -3.40 -0.47 -5.85
C ASP A 303 -2.97 0.93 -6.29
N ILE A 304 -3.48 1.35 -7.43
CA ILE A 304 -3.16 2.66 -8.03
C ILE A 304 -3.59 3.81 -7.11
N ALA A 305 -4.68 3.64 -6.35
CA ALA A 305 -5.18 4.68 -5.45
C ALA A 305 -4.21 4.94 -4.29
N THR A 306 -3.72 3.88 -3.63
CA THR A 306 -2.69 4.02 -2.58
C THR A 306 -1.40 4.60 -3.14
N LEU A 307 -0.97 4.18 -4.34
CA LEU A 307 0.21 4.74 -5.00
C LEU A 307 0.06 6.24 -5.26
N ALA A 308 -1.10 6.68 -5.76
CA ALA A 308 -1.39 8.09 -6.00
C ALA A 308 -1.42 8.91 -4.69
N GLU A 309 -2.00 8.37 -3.61
CA GLU A 309 -1.99 9.03 -2.30
C GLU A 309 -0.59 9.12 -1.71
N GLN A 310 0.21 8.06 -1.79
CA GLN A 310 1.60 8.09 -1.32
C GLN A 310 2.44 9.09 -2.12
N ALA A 311 2.25 9.14 -3.45
CA ALA A 311 2.89 10.14 -4.29
C ALA A 311 2.48 11.57 -3.86
N LYS A 312 1.20 11.80 -3.61
CA LYS A 312 0.69 13.10 -3.15
C LYS A 312 1.24 13.50 -1.78
N ARG A 313 1.37 12.55 -0.85
CA ARG A 313 1.95 12.82 0.50
C ARG A 313 3.47 13.06 0.45
N ALA A 314 4.19 12.41 -0.47
CA ALA A 314 5.64 12.52 -0.60
C ALA A 314 6.11 13.75 -1.39
N LEU A 315 5.30 14.21 -2.32
CA LEU A 315 5.53 15.42 -3.08
C LEU A 315 5.00 16.62 -2.27
N ASP A 316 5.91 17.33 -1.61
CA ASP A 316 5.56 18.66 -1.10
C ASP A 316 5.02 19.48 -2.29
N GLY A 317 3.85 20.09 -2.14
CA GLY A 317 3.17 20.81 -3.22
C GLY A 317 4.04 21.86 -3.93
N ASP A 318 5.04 22.42 -3.24
CA ASP A 318 6.00 23.36 -3.78
C ASP A 318 7.07 22.69 -4.66
N SER A 319 7.50 21.48 -4.34
CA SER A 319 8.47 20.72 -5.16
C SER A 319 7.84 20.26 -6.47
N ALA A 320 6.60 19.81 -6.45
CA ALA A 320 5.84 19.43 -7.64
C ALA A 320 5.62 20.63 -8.58
N LYS A 321 5.24 21.79 -8.05
CA LYS A 321 5.04 23.03 -8.81
C LYS A 321 6.35 23.52 -9.43
N ARG A 322 7.46 23.50 -8.70
CA ARG A 322 8.78 23.89 -9.23
C ARG A 322 9.22 22.99 -10.38
N LEU A 323 8.94 21.69 -10.30
CA LEU A 323 9.26 20.74 -11.37
C LEU A 323 8.43 21.01 -12.61
N GLU A 324 7.12 21.24 -12.44
CA GLU A 324 6.20 21.61 -13.50
C GLU A 324 6.59 22.94 -14.17
N GLU A 325 6.90 23.96 -13.38
CA GLU A 325 7.40 25.24 -13.85
C GLU A 325 8.70 25.12 -14.64
N LYS A 326 9.66 24.31 -14.17
CA LYS A 326 10.91 24.03 -14.89
C LYS A 326 10.66 23.27 -16.19
N PHE A 327 9.73 22.33 -16.21
CA PHE A 327 9.37 21.59 -17.41
C PHE A 327 8.71 22.50 -18.46
N VAL A 328 7.80 23.37 -18.03
CA VAL A 328 7.11 24.35 -18.89
C VAL A 328 8.06 25.48 -19.33
N SER A 329 8.91 25.98 -18.43
CA SER A 329 9.87 27.07 -18.74
C SER A 329 11.06 26.64 -19.56
N GLY A 330 11.20 25.36 -19.83
CA GLY A 330 12.27 24.84 -20.67
C GLY A 330 13.64 24.76 -20.01
N GLN A 331 13.73 24.89 -18.69
CA GLN A 331 14.98 24.75 -17.95
C GLN A 331 15.49 23.30 -17.99
N ASP A 332 16.82 23.15 -17.99
CA ASP A 332 17.43 21.81 -17.99
C ASP A 332 17.28 21.16 -16.61
N PHE A 333 16.94 19.88 -16.60
CA PHE A 333 16.88 19.03 -15.40
C PHE A 333 18.30 18.85 -14.86
N THR A 334 18.50 19.09 -13.56
CA THR A 334 19.81 19.06 -12.90
C THR A 334 19.97 17.88 -11.96
N LEU A 335 21.21 17.56 -11.52
CA LEU A 335 21.43 16.56 -10.46
C LEU A 335 20.91 17.03 -9.10
N GLU A 336 20.68 18.33 -8.90
CA GLU A 336 20.02 18.86 -7.71
C GLU A 336 18.54 18.50 -7.69
N ASP A 337 17.86 18.66 -8.84
CA ASP A 337 16.46 18.21 -9.01
C ASP A 337 16.31 16.69 -8.85
N PHE A 338 17.29 15.95 -9.39
CA PHE A 338 17.35 14.50 -9.24
C PHE A 338 17.52 14.07 -7.77
N LEU A 339 18.35 14.78 -7.00
CA LEU A 339 18.52 14.54 -5.57
C LEU A 339 17.24 14.80 -4.79
N GLU A 340 16.52 15.87 -5.12
CA GLU A 340 15.21 16.20 -4.51
C GLU A 340 14.20 15.11 -4.81
N GLN A 341 14.14 14.60 -6.05
CA GLN A 341 13.28 13.47 -6.42
C GLN A 341 13.64 12.17 -5.70
N LEU A 342 14.94 11.86 -5.59
CA LEU A 342 15.38 10.69 -4.80
C LEU A 342 14.94 10.80 -3.33
N GLY A 343 15.00 12.01 -2.77
CA GLY A 343 14.52 12.30 -1.42
C GLY A 343 13.01 12.07 -1.27
N ALA A 344 12.23 12.51 -2.24
CA ALA A 344 10.78 12.29 -2.29
C ALA A 344 10.45 10.79 -2.44
N MET A 345 11.13 10.09 -3.34
CA MET A 345 10.97 8.63 -3.51
C MET A 345 11.29 7.86 -2.23
N LYS A 346 12.34 8.25 -1.50
CA LYS A 346 12.69 7.64 -0.22
C LYS A 346 11.61 7.86 0.84
N LYS A 347 10.94 9.01 0.84
CA LYS A 347 9.79 9.29 1.72
C LYS A 347 8.57 8.42 1.37
N MET A 348 8.42 8.00 0.12
CA MET A 348 7.34 7.08 -0.31
C MET A 348 7.57 5.63 0.14
N GLY A 349 8.77 5.28 0.56
CA GLY A 349 9.14 3.93 1.00
C GLY A 349 10.00 3.15 0.03
N SER A 350 10.01 1.80 0.14
CA SER A 350 10.80 0.94 -0.74
C SER A 350 10.26 0.95 -2.17
N MET A 351 11.15 1.06 -3.15
CA MET A 351 10.79 0.95 -4.58
C MET A 351 10.14 -0.39 -4.91
N THR A 352 10.59 -1.45 -4.29
CA THR A 352 10.02 -2.80 -4.42
C THR A 352 8.55 -2.81 -4.01
N LYS A 353 8.20 -2.14 -2.90
CA LYS A 353 6.80 -2.00 -2.45
C LYS A 353 5.96 -1.18 -3.43
N LEU A 354 6.48 -0.06 -3.93
CA LEU A 354 5.77 0.82 -4.87
C LEU A 354 5.47 0.12 -6.20
N LEU A 355 6.46 -0.60 -6.72
CA LEU A 355 6.31 -1.36 -7.96
C LEU A 355 5.38 -2.56 -7.80
N GLY A 356 5.37 -3.18 -6.62
CA GLY A 356 4.41 -4.23 -6.27
C GLY A 356 2.95 -3.77 -6.25
N MET A 357 2.69 -2.46 -6.16
CA MET A 357 1.33 -1.88 -6.24
C MET A 357 0.84 -1.65 -7.67
N LEU A 358 1.70 -1.81 -8.67
CA LEU A 358 1.32 -1.65 -10.07
C LEU A 358 0.48 -2.84 -10.58
N PRO A 359 -0.45 -2.62 -11.50
CA PRO A 359 -1.19 -3.70 -12.15
C PRO A 359 -0.24 -4.69 -12.83
N GLY A 360 -0.44 -5.98 -12.59
CA GLY A 360 0.40 -7.04 -13.17
C GLY A 360 1.77 -7.22 -12.51
N ALA A 361 2.08 -6.51 -11.42
CA ALA A 361 3.32 -6.67 -10.66
C ALA A 361 3.55 -8.11 -10.16
N ASN A 362 2.47 -8.85 -9.93
CA ASN A 362 2.49 -10.24 -9.48
C ASN A 362 2.82 -11.25 -10.59
N SER A 363 2.94 -10.83 -11.85
CA SER A 363 3.40 -11.72 -12.93
C SER A 363 4.84 -12.17 -12.68
N ALA A 364 5.14 -13.44 -12.98
CA ALA A 364 6.47 -14.04 -12.73
C ALA A 364 7.63 -13.25 -13.40
N ALA A 365 7.37 -12.64 -14.55
CA ALA A 365 8.35 -11.80 -15.25
C ALA A 365 8.60 -10.47 -14.52
N MET A 366 7.54 -9.79 -14.09
CA MET A 366 7.62 -8.50 -13.39
C MET A 366 8.21 -8.69 -11.98
N LYS A 367 7.81 -9.75 -11.27
CA LYS A 367 8.31 -10.08 -9.94
C LYS A 367 9.83 -10.28 -9.94
N LYS A 368 10.38 -11.04 -10.91
CA LYS A 368 11.83 -11.17 -11.07
C LYS A 368 12.54 -9.84 -11.29
N GLN A 369 11.93 -8.92 -12.04
CA GLN A 369 12.50 -7.59 -12.25
C GLN A 369 12.43 -6.72 -10.98
N ILE A 370 11.32 -6.79 -10.27
CA ILE A 370 11.13 -6.07 -9.00
C ILE A 370 12.11 -6.58 -7.94
N ASP A 371 12.27 -7.90 -7.80
CA ASP A 371 13.19 -8.53 -6.84
C ASP A 371 14.67 -8.25 -7.17
N SER A 372 14.99 -7.90 -8.43
CA SER A 372 16.35 -7.53 -8.84
C SER A 372 16.71 -6.08 -8.50
N ILE A 373 15.77 -5.27 -8.03
CA ILE A 373 16.01 -3.86 -7.66
C ILE A 373 16.62 -3.80 -6.28
N ASP A 374 17.86 -3.33 -6.19
CA ASP A 374 18.54 -3.07 -4.92
C ASP A 374 18.19 -1.66 -4.42
N ASP A 375 17.32 -1.55 -3.40
CA ASP A 375 17.00 -0.29 -2.74
C ASP A 375 18.26 0.45 -2.24
N ASN A 376 19.36 -0.27 -1.97
CA ASN A 376 20.63 0.33 -1.62
C ASN A 376 21.30 1.07 -2.79
N GLU A 377 20.98 0.75 -4.06
CA GLU A 377 21.50 1.49 -5.21
C GLU A 377 21.04 2.95 -5.19
N LEU A 378 19.81 3.21 -4.75
CA LEU A 378 19.29 4.56 -4.55
C LEU A 378 20.07 5.32 -3.47
N VAL A 379 20.35 4.65 -2.34
CA VAL A 379 21.14 5.22 -1.24
C VAL A 379 22.59 5.54 -1.71
N ARG A 380 23.18 4.63 -2.47
CA ARG A 380 24.52 4.83 -3.08
C ARG A 380 24.54 6.01 -4.05
N THR A 381 23.53 6.07 -4.91
CA THR A 381 23.37 7.17 -5.87
C THR A 381 23.20 8.52 -5.15
N GLN A 382 22.38 8.56 -4.10
CA GLN A 382 22.18 9.72 -3.25
C GLN A 382 23.50 10.19 -2.62
N ALA A 383 24.31 9.26 -2.07
CA ALA A 383 25.59 9.57 -1.48
C ALA A 383 26.57 10.19 -2.48
N ILE A 384 26.62 9.70 -3.73
CA ILE A 384 27.46 10.27 -4.80
C ILE A 384 27.02 11.70 -5.10
N VAL A 385 25.74 11.96 -5.31
CA VAL A 385 25.21 13.30 -5.63
C VAL A 385 25.41 14.26 -4.45
N GLN A 386 25.20 13.80 -3.21
CA GLN A 386 25.45 14.63 -2.01
C GLN A 386 26.92 15.01 -1.84
N SER A 387 27.85 14.18 -2.30
CA SER A 387 29.30 14.47 -2.27
C SER A 387 29.75 15.49 -3.34
N MET A 388 28.86 15.87 -4.25
CA MET A 388 29.11 16.96 -5.23
C MET A 388 28.82 18.33 -4.61
N THR A 389 29.54 19.34 -5.05
CA THR A 389 29.22 20.74 -4.72
C THR A 389 27.94 21.20 -5.43
N PRO A 390 27.27 22.27 -4.96
CA PRO A 390 26.10 22.81 -5.64
C PRO A 390 26.33 23.15 -7.12
N SER A 391 27.52 23.68 -7.45
CA SER A 391 27.87 23.98 -8.83
C SER A 391 28.01 22.74 -9.71
N GLU A 392 28.56 21.65 -9.16
CA GLU A 392 28.70 20.35 -9.84
C GLU A 392 27.37 19.65 -10.05
N ARG A 393 26.43 19.82 -9.14
CA ARG A 393 25.05 19.29 -9.28
C ARG A 393 24.28 20.04 -10.37
N ARG A 394 24.50 21.35 -10.52
CA ARG A 394 23.82 22.18 -11.55
C ARG A 394 24.42 21.98 -12.93
N ASP A 395 25.74 21.85 -13.02
CA ASP A 395 26.44 21.62 -14.30
C ASP A 395 27.42 20.44 -14.19
N PRO A 396 26.99 19.22 -14.49
CA PRO A 396 27.88 18.06 -14.46
C PRO A 396 29.01 18.09 -15.47
N LYS A 397 29.00 19.01 -16.44
CA LYS A 397 30.07 19.13 -17.44
C LYS A 397 31.41 19.63 -16.85
N ILE A 398 31.36 20.28 -15.69
CA ILE A 398 32.57 20.74 -14.99
C ILE A 398 33.31 19.60 -14.25
N LEU A 399 32.77 18.39 -14.23
CA LEU A 399 33.34 17.22 -13.54
C LEU A 399 34.57 16.68 -14.32
N ASN A 400 35.75 17.10 -13.92
CA ASN A 400 37.01 16.54 -14.38
C ASN A 400 37.48 15.35 -13.53
N GLY A 401 38.58 14.69 -13.89
CA GLY A 401 39.08 13.50 -13.21
C GLY A 401 39.35 13.71 -11.72
N SER A 402 39.91 14.83 -11.30
CA SER A 402 40.23 15.12 -9.90
C SER A 402 38.94 15.33 -9.07
N ARG A 403 37.92 15.99 -9.62
CA ARG A 403 36.62 16.18 -8.98
C ARG A 403 35.90 14.86 -8.82
N ARG A 404 35.91 13.99 -9.86
CA ARG A 404 35.32 12.65 -9.79
C ARG A 404 36.00 11.78 -8.73
N ALA A 405 37.35 11.86 -8.61
CA ALA A 405 38.07 11.15 -7.55
C ALA A 405 37.71 11.66 -6.15
N ARG A 406 37.56 12.95 -5.96
CA ARG A 406 37.11 13.55 -4.69
C ARG A 406 35.69 13.13 -4.33
N ILE A 407 34.78 13.15 -5.31
CA ILE A 407 33.35 12.70 -5.11
C ILE A 407 33.33 11.22 -4.75
N ALA A 408 34.14 10.40 -5.43
CA ALA A 408 34.27 8.99 -5.15
C ALA A 408 34.71 8.73 -3.70
N LEU A 409 35.77 9.44 -3.27
CA LEU A 409 36.27 9.35 -1.89
C LEU A 409 35.22 9.80 -0.86
N GLY A 410 34.58 10.96 -1.12
CA GLY A 410 33.56 11.53 -0.20
C GLY A 410 32.29 10.68 -0.07
N SER A 411 31.92 9.94 -1.12
CA SER A 411 30.76 9.05 -1.12
C SER A 411 31.09 7.63 -0.67
N GLY A 412 32.37 7.28 -0.48
CA GLY A 412 32.81 5.90 -0.23
C GLY A 412 32.55 4.96 -1.42
N ARG A 413 32.59 5.51 -2.67
CA ARG A 413 32.32 4.77 -3.91
C ARG A 413 33.50 4.82 -4.87
N SER A 414 33.44 3.98 -5.91
CA SER A 414 34.46 3.97 -6.95
C SER A 414 34.27 5.11 -7.95
N VAL A 415 35.34 5.55 -8.60
CA VAL A 415 35.29 6.52 -9.69
C VAL A 415 34.44 5.99 -10.84
N THR A 416 34.42 4.67 -11.06
CA THR A 416 33.60 4.01 -12.09
C THR A 416 32.12 4.21 -11.83
N GLU A 417 31.66 4.09 -10.57
CA GLU A 417 30.27 4.32 -10.20
C GLU A 417 29.87 5.80 -10.39
N VAL A 418 30.77 6.74 -10.05
CA VAL A 418 30.55 8.18 -10.31
C VAL A 418 30.41 8.43 -11.82
N ASN A 419 31.28 7.85 -12.65
CA ASN A 419 31.20 7.98 -14.11
C ASN A 419 29.88 7.41 -14.65
N SER A 420 29.53 6.20 -14.24
CA SER A 420 28.29 5.54 -14.65
C SER A 420 27.05 6.38 -14.31
N LEU A 421 27.01 6.99 -13.12
CA LEU A 421 25.93 7.88 -12.73
C LEU A 421 25.83 9.11 -13.64
N VAL A 422 26.95 9.80 -13.88
CA VAL A 422 27.00 11.01 -14.72
C VAL A 422 26.61 10.70 -16.16
N ASP A 423 27.05 9.56 -16.70
CA ASP A 423 26.70 9.12 -18.05
C ASP A 423 25.22 8.78 -18.19
N ARG A 424 24.66 8.01 -17.24
CA ARG A 424 23.21 7.72 -17.17
C ARG A 424 22.37 8.98 -17.04
N PHE A 425 22.79 9.92 -16.19
CA PHE A 425 22.12 11.19 -16.03
C PHE A 425 22.13 12.03 -17.31
N SER A 426 23.28 12.10 -17.99
CA SER A 426 23.43 12.83 -19.26
C SER A 426 22.56 12.22 -20.36
N ALA A 427 22.43 10.89 -20.40
CA ALA A 427 21.57 10.20 -21.33
C ALA A 427 20.08 10.51 -21.04
N ALA A 428 19.66 10.47 -19.76
CA ALA A 428 18.31 10.82 -19.34
C ALA A 428 17.95 12.27 -19.68
N GLN A 429 18.87 13.21 -19.44
CA GLN A 429 18.70 14.64 -19.77
C GLN A 429 18.51 14.84 -21.28
N LYS A 430 19.28 14.14 -22.12
CA LYS A 430 19.12 14.16 -23.58
C LYS A 430 17.76 13.63 -24.02
N ALA A 431 17.31 12.51 -23.43
CA ALA A 431 16.01 11.94 -23.75
C ALA A 431 14.85 12.88 -23.36
N MET A 432 14.90 13.49 -22.18
CA MET A 432 13.90 14.49 -21.76
C MET A 432 13.86 15.69 -22.73
N LYS A 433 15.03 16.13 -23.21
CA LYS A 433 15.11 17.21 -24.18
C LYS A 433 14.53 16.84 -25.55
N GLN A 434 14.71 15.59 -25.98
CA GLN A 434 14.10 15.05 -27.22
C GLN A 434 12.57 14.90 -27.11
N MET A 435 12.07 14.40 -25.98
CA MET A 435 10.63 14.35 -25.72
C MET A 435 9.96 15.73 -25.82
N ARG A 436 10.62 16.76 -25.30
CA ARG A 436 10.13 18.14 -25.32
C ARG A 436 10.15 18.77 -26.71
N SER A 437 11.04 18.33 -27.60
CA SER A 437 11.13 18.82 -29.01
C SER A 437 10.16 18.08 -29.96
N GLY A 438 9.22 17.27 -29.46
CA GLY A 438 8.23 16.56 -30.29
C GLY A 438 8.75 15.28 -30.96
N GLY A 439 9.95 14.83 -30.65
CA GLY A 439 10.50 13.54 -31.08
C GLY A 439 10.03 12.43 -30.14
N GLY A 440 9.38 11.39 -30.69
CA GLY A 440 8.98 10.21 -29.91
C GLY A 440 10.19 9.56 -29.19
N LEU A 441 9.92 8.81 -28.14
CA LEU A 441 10.93 8.04 -27.39
C LEU A 441 11.79 7.20 -28.34
N PRO A 442 13.15 7.25 -28.23
CA PRO A 442 14.01 6.33 -28.94
C PRO A 442 13.70 4.89 -28.51
N ALA A 443 13.48 4.01 -29.47
CA ALA A 443 13.31 2.59 -29.21
C ALA A 443 14.57 2.05 -28.53
N GLY A 444 14.41 1.51 -27.30
CA GLY A 444 15.51 0.86 -26.57
C GLY A 444 16.03 1.60 -25.34
N MET A 445 15.41 2.68 -24.87
CA MET A 445 15.87 3.39 -23.67
C MET A 445 15.24 2.78 -22.41
N SER A 446 16.07 2.16 -21.57
CA SER A 446 15.72 1.73 -20.22
C SER A 446 15.79 2.94 -19.28
N LEU A 447 14.76 3.15 -18.47
CA LEU A 447 14.79 4.12 -17.37
C LEU A 447 15.85 3.70 -16.33
N PRO A 448 16.42 4.64 -15.53
CA PRO A 448 17.27 4.27 -14.40
C PRO A 448 16.50 3.32 -13.46
N GLY A 449 16.94 2.04 -13.39
CA GLY A 449 16.23 0.97 -12.71
C GLY A 449 15.82 -0.19 -13.63
N GLY A 450 16.15 -0.16 -14.93
CA GLY A 450 15.93 -1.30 -15.85
C GLY A 450 14.51 -1.48 -16.37
N MET A 451 13.60 -0.53 -16.15
CA MET A 451 12.24 -0.58 -16.66
C MET A 451 12.18 -0.15 -18.13
N SER A 452 11.82 -1.06 -19.01
CA SER A 452 11.26 -0.74 -20.31
C SER A 452 9.75 -0.52 -20.14
N LEU A 453 9.28 0.69 -20.39
CA LEU A 453 7.83 0.93 -20.54
C LEU A 453 7.31 0.11 -21.72
N PRO A 454 6.14 -0.56 -21.60
CA PRO A 454 5.52 -1.16 -22.77
C PRO A 454 5.27 -0.05 -23.79
N THR A 455 5.89 -0.19 -24.96
CA THR A 455 5.63 0.68 -26.09
C THR A 455 4.15 0.58 -26.41
N ALA A 456 3.39 1.64 -26.12
CA ALA A 456 2.06 1.79 -26.67
C ALA A 456 2.22 1.68 -28.17
N SER A 457 1.66 0.61 -28.76
CA SER A 457 1.56 0.46 -30.20
C SER A 457 0.92 1.73 -30.75
N PRO A 458 1.49 2.39 -31.74
CA PRO A 458 0.88 3.59 -32.30
C PRO A 458 -0.51 3.19 -32.79
N MET A 459 -1.55 3.77 -32.18
CA MET A 459 -2.88 3.73 -32.74
C MET A 459 -2.76 4.14 -34.21
N ASN A 460 -3.09 3.24 -35.10
CA ASN A 460 -3.18 3.47 -36.53
C ASN A 460 -4.14 4.63 -36.80
N SER A 461 -3.62 5.83 -36.84
CA SER A 461 -4.31 6.93 -37.50
C SER A 461 -4.43 6.56 -38.98
N PRO A 462 -5.62 6.59 -39.58
CA PRO A 462 -5.75 6.26 -40.96
C PRO A 462 -4.86 7.21 -41.78
N LYS A 463 -3.85 6.66 -42.45
CA LYS A 463 -3.02 7.38 -43.38
C LYS A 463 -3.98 7.88 -44.47
N ILE A 464 -4.24 9.18 -44.49
CA ILE A 464 -4.87 9.84 -45.65
C ILE A 464 -3.90 9.65 -46.80
N ALA A 465 -4.23 8.75 -47.70
CA ALA A 465 -3.48 8.54 -48.92
C ALA A 465 -3.39 9.85 -49.70
N PRO A 466 -2.22 10.27 -50.16
CA PRO A 466 -2.12 11.48 -50.98
C PRO A 466 -2.98 11.28 -52.26
N LYS A 467 -3.94 12.17 -52.46
CA LYS A 467 -4.74 12.20 -53.68
C LYS A 467 -3.81 12.22 -54.88
N LYS A 468 -3.77 11.14 -55.67
CA LYS A 468 -3.09 11.12 -56.98
C LYS A 468 -3.64 12.27 -57.81
N LYS A 469 -2.82 13.25 -58.11
CA LYS A 469 -3.17 14.30 -59.10
C LYS A 469 -3.49 13.61 -60.40
N SER A 470 -4.74 13.74 -60.90
CA SER A 470 -5.12 13.21 -62.20
C SER A 470 -4.27 13.91 -63.28
N ARG A 471 -3.59 13.12 -64.08
CA ARG A 471 -2.85 13.65 -65.23
C ARG A 471 -3.83 14.27 -66.25
N SER A 472 -3.59 15.51 -66.62
CA SER A 472 -4.38 16.19 -67.62
C SER A 472 -4.32 15.43 -68.96
N GLY A 473 -5.47 15.26 -69.62
CA GLY A 473 -5.53 14.63 -70.93
C GLY A 473 -4.95 15.48 -72.09
N ASN A 474 -4.52 16.72 -71.80
CA ASN A 474 -3.96 17.62 -72.78
C ASN A 474 -2.40 17.54 -72.79
N PRO A 475 -1.76 17.19 -73.92
CA PRO A 475 -0.31 17.03 -74.02
C PRO A 475 0.50 18.27 -73.62
N ALA A 476 0.04 19.48 -73.96
CA ALA A 476 0.70 20.74 -73.66
C ALA A 476 0.72 21.08 -72.12
N LYS A 477 -0.31 20.62 -71.36
CA LYS A 477 -0.37 20.77 -69.93
C LYS A 477 0.43 19.68 -69.17
N ARG A 478 0.74 18.55 -69.82
CA ARG A 478 1.61 17.51 -69.25
C ARG A 478 3.06 17.96 -69.18
N ALA A 479 3.57 18.58 -70.28
CA ALA A 479 4.94 19.10 -70.32
C ALA A 479 5.20 20.20 -69.26
N ALA A 480 4.21 21.02 -68.93
CA ALA A 480 4.30 22.04 -67.89
C ALA A 480 4.23 21.49 -66.45
N GLN A 481 3.79 20.26 -66.25
CA GLN A 481 3.73 19.58 -64.93
C GLN A 481 4.96 18.72 -64.63
N GLU A 482 5.73 18.32 -65.63
CA GLU A 482 6.96 17.52 -65.51
C GLU A 482 8.25 18.40 -65.41
N GLY A 483 8.11 19.71 -65.57
CA GLY A 483 9.21 20.69 -65.45
C GLY A 483 9.21 21.52 -64.18
N ARG A 484 8.56 21.04 -63.11
CA ARG A 484 8.65 21.67 -61.77
C ARG A 484 8.90 20.66 -60.68
#